data_2aa3a8f7cb9835c98390af92159e4b8d
#
_entry.id   2aa3a8f7cb9835c98390af92159e4b8d
#
_cell.length_a   1.000
_cell.length_b   1.000
_cell.length_c   1.000
_cell.angle_alpha   90.00
_cell.angle_beta   90.00
_cell.angle_gamma   90.00
#
_symmetry.space_group_name_H-M   'P 1'
#
loop_
_entity.id
_entity.type
_entity.pdbx_description
1 polymer ?
#
loop_
_entity_poly.entity_id
_entity_poly.type
_entity_poly.pdbx_seq_one_letter_code
_entity_poly.pdbx_strand_id
1 'polypeptide(L)'
;VKEKDMGISPEAPESLDLDGLLVGLPPAGAWTCLVEIDDVAFGLRCDGAATTVVPVTGINDSWDFEFAVGAADWSAFCSVPRPRGYTTAQAMVATSRARPVRGDRAVWARAAVVVDRVLDALRAAATTVPEPALNPEPPASPPGLSPIVGRYLTLEVDGARQRLYYESAGTGPALVCLHTAGADSRQFRYLLEDPELTARWTVIAFDMPWHGRSEPPTGWQEETYRLTTDTYAATVLAVVDALGLERPVLAGCSMGGAIALYLASTRGDRFTGVCALEGGLGNPSRFVEWTNRGDVDHSRFLTSWVGGLIAPTSPAGPAAQTLWGYAQSGPGVYQGDTYFYSQDLPRHTEALRPAGCPLYVFSGEYDYSATTEMSREAATRLGGHLVEMPGKGHFPMSEDPVSFAEHLYPVLDLLHDKYER
;
A
#
# COMPACT_ATOMS: atom_id res chain seq x y z
N VAL A 1 -30.17 14.42 -14.20
CA VAL A 1 -29.11 15.45 -14.15
C VAL A 1 -28.39 15.32 -15.48
N LYS A 2 -28.44 16.36 -16.34
CA LYS A 2 -27.66 16.38 -17.59
C LYS A 2 -26.19 16.30 -17.21
N GLU A 3 -25.45 15.36 -17.81
CA GLU A 3 -23.98 15.37 -17.80
C GLU A 3 -23.52 16.77 -18.18
N LYS A 4 -22.98 17.48 -17.21
CA LYS A 4 -22.33 18.76 -17.44
C LYS A 4 -21.00 18.37 -18.08
N ASP A 5 -20.75 18.90 -19.25
CA ASP A 5 -19.47 18.79 -19.95
C ASP A 5 -18.36 19.20 -18.96
N MET A 6 -17.62 18.24 -18.41
CA MET A 6 -16.54 18.50 -17.46
C MET A 6 -15.21 18.71 -18.21
N GLY A 7 -15.30 19.35 -19.38
CA GLY A 7 -14.16 19.76 -20.17
C GLY A 7 -13.26 20.73 -19.42
N ILE A 8 -11.95 20.61 -19.61
CA ILE A 8 -11.00 21.61 -19.15
C ILE A 8 -10.98 22.76 -20.15
N SER A 9 -11.02 24.01 -19.66
CA SER A 9 -10.69 25.16 -20.52
C SER A 9 -9.24 25.04 -20.98
N PRO A 10 -8.92 25.28 -22.26
CA PRO A 10 -7.54 25.28 -22.74
C PRO A 10 -6.61 26.23 -22.00
N GLU A 11 -7.16 27.29 -21.38
CA GLU A 11 -6.43 28.30 -20.61
C GLU A 11 -6.26 27.89 -19.13
N ALA A 12 -6.98 26.87 -18.65
CA ALA A 12 -6.94 26.47 -17.23
C ALA A 12 -5.53 26.08 -16.75
N PRO A 13 -4.70 25.36 -17.51
CA PRO A 13 -3.33 25.02 -17.08
C PRO A 13 -2.45 26.26 -16.86
N GLU A 14 -2.59 27.29 -17.70
CA GLU A 14 -1.80 28.52 -17.60
C GLU A 14 -2.19 29.39 -16.39
N SER A 15 -3.38 29.19 -15.85
CA SER A 15 -3.91 29.93 -14.67
C SER A 15 -3.49 29.32 -13.34
N LEU A 16 -2.78 28.18 -13.33
CA LEU A 16 -2.38 27.51 -12.10
C LEU A 16 -1.26 28.26 -11.35
N ASP A 17 -1.44 28.50 -10.08
CA ASP A 17 -0.38 28.91 -9.16
C ASP A 17 0.47 27.69 -8.78
N LEU A 18 1.44 27.33 -9.64
CA LEU A 18 2.30 26.17 -9.41
C LEU A 18 3.20 26.35 -8.18
N ASP A 19 3.63 27.56 -7.85
CA ASP A 19 4.48 27.80 -6.69
C ASP A 19 3.71 27.49 -5.39
N GLY A 20 2.48 27.95 -5.28
CA GLY A 20 1.60 27.61 -4.15
C GLY A 20 1.22 26.13 -4.12
N LEU A 21 0.93 25.56 -5.28
CA LEU A 21 0.50 24.17 -5.42
C LEU A 21 1.60 23.15 -5.05
N LEU A 22 2.86 23.48 -5.33
CA LEU A 22 4.01 22.57 -5.17
C LEU A 22 4.83 22.86 -3.90
N VAL A 23 4.34 23.70 -3.01
CA VAL A 23 4.95 23.96 -1.69
C VAL A 23 5.23 22.63 -0.97
N GLY A 24 6.46 22.48 -0.44
CA GLY A 24 6.89 21.30 0.29
C GLY A 24 7.31 20.11 -0.58
N LEU A 25 7.22 20.21 -1.91
CA LEU A 25 7.83 19.25 -2.81
C LEU A 25 9.23 19.74 -3.18
N PRO A 26 10.30 19.10 -2.70
CA PRO A 26 11.65 19.44 -3.13
C PRO A 26 11.80 19.15 -4.63
N PRO A 27 12.60 19.95 -5.36
CA PRO A 27 12.83 19.74 -6.80
C PRO A 27 13.34 18.32 -7.07
N ALA A 28 12.80 17.68 -8.09
CA ALA A 28 13.12 16.29 -8.47
C ALA A 28 14.14 16.19 -9.60
N GLY A 29 15.05 17.17 -9.73
CA GLY A 29 15.92 17.33 -10.89
C GLY A 29 15.18 17.96 -12.07
N ALA A 30 15.87 18.18 -13.20
CA ALA A 30 15.25 18.70 -14.41
C ALA A 30 14.47 17.60 -15.15
N TRP A 31 13.29 17.95 -15.68
CA TRP A 31 12.48 17.08 -16.53
C TRP A 31 11.42 17.86 -17.29
N THR A 32 10.89 17.25 -18.34
CA THR A 32 9.77 17.76 -19.13
C THR A 32 8.69 16.70 -19.27
N CYS A 33 7.42 17.09 -19.17
CA CYS A 33 6.27 16.21 -19.33
C CYS A 33 5.24 16.81 -20.28
N LEU A 34 4.76 16.02 -21.23
CA LEU A 34 3.53 16.32 -21.94
C LEU A 34 2.34 15.75 -21.14
N VAL A 35 1.38 16.60 -20.84
CA VAL A 35 0.10 16.21 -20.25
C VAL A 35 -1.00 16.43 -21.29
N GLU A 36 -1.74 15.37 -21.61
CA GLU A 36 -2.90 15.41 -22.50
C GLU A 36 -4.15 14.99 -21.72
N ILE A 37 -5.15 15.84 -21.71
CA ILE A 37 -6.45 15.58 -21.10
C ILE A 37 -7.50 15.87 -22.16
N ASP A 38 -8.09 14.82 -22.72
CA ASP A 38 -9.00 14.89 -23.86
C ASP A 38 -8.35 15.64 -25.06
N ASP A 39 -8.88 16.80 -25.42
CA ASP A 39 -8.39 17.68 -26.48
C ASP A 39 -7.44 18.80 -26.01
N VAL A 40 -7.18 18.89 -24.70
CA VAL A 40 -6.27 19.87 -24.11
C VAL A 40 -4.91 19.26 -23.87
N ALA A 41 -3.86 19.87 -24.42
CA ALA A 41 -2.48 19.45 -24.22
C ALA A 41 -1.62 20.62 -23.72
N PHE A 42 -0.81 20.37 -22.70
CA PHE A 42 0.15 21.33 -22.17
C PHE A 42 1.42 20.64 -21.69
N GLY A 43 2.51 21.39 -21.64
CA GLY A 43 3.77 20.91 -21.11
C GLY A 43 3.96 21.32 -19.66
N LEU A 44 4.59 20.44 -18.87
CA LEU A 44 5.20 20.79 -17.59
C LEU A 44 6.71 20.72 -17.73
N ARG A 45 7.41 21.76 -17.29
CA ARG A 45 8.87 21.82 -17.27
C ARG A 45 9.36 22.10 -15.86
N CYS A 46 10.18 21.21 -15.34
CA CYS A 46 10.95 21.42 -14.12
C CYS A 46 12.41 21.65 -14.49
N ASP A 47 13.01 22.73 -14.02
CA ASP A 47 14.43 23.05 -14.25
C ASP A 47 15.34 22.60 -13.09
N GLY A 48 14.78 21.90 -12.12
CA GLY A 48 15.44 21.47 -10.89
C GLY A 48 15.22 22.43 -9.72
N ALA A 49 14.66 23.60 -9.93
CA ALA A 49 14.31 24.59 -8.90
C ALA A 49 12.81 24.89 -8.87
N ALA A 50 12.21 25.09 -10.05
CA ALA A 50 10.79 25.40 -10.20
C ALA A 50 10.13 24.54 -11.29
N THR A 51 8.82 24.40 -11.21
CA THR A 51 8.02 23.77 -12.26
C THR A 51 7.13 24.86 -12.91
N THR A 52 7.08 24.86 -14.24
CA THR A 52 6.28 25.83 -15.00
C THR A 52 5.41 25.10 -16.03
N VAL A 53 4.24 25.66 -16.31
CA VAL A 53 3.44 25.29 -17.48
C VAL A 53 4.07 25.91 -18.71
N VAL A 54 4.22 25.12 -19.77
CA VAL A 54 4.74 25.60 -21.07
C VAL A 54 3.77 25.20 -22.18
N PRO A 55 3.56 26.06 -23.19
CA PRO A 55 2.72 25.73 -24.32
C PRO A 55 3.34 24.60 -25.15
N VAL A 56 2.49 23.76 -25.73
CA VAL A 56 2.93 22.76 -26.74
C VAL A 56 3.03 23.47 -28.09
N THR A 57 4.23 23.73 -28.57
CA THR A 57 4.48 24.54 -29.75
C THR A 57 4.65 23.78 -31.05
N GLY A 58 4.69 22.43 -31.02
CA GLY A 58 4.79 21.61 -32.23
C GLY A 58 4.89 20.10 -31.97
N ILE A 59 4.67 19.34 -33.04
CA ILE A 59 4.70 17.86 -33.07
C ILE A 59 6.13 17.30 -32.77
N ASN A 60 7.15 18.15 -32.78
CA ASN A 60 8.57 17.76 -32.63
C ASN A 60 9.16 18.09 -31.25
N ASP A 61 8.37 18.52 -30.29
CA ASP A 61 8.85 18.72 -28.93
C ASP A 61 9.20 17.35 -28.32
N SER A 62 10.45 17.18 -27.90
CA SER A 62 10.87 15.98 -27.19
C SER A 62 10.55 16.13 -25.70
N TRP A 63 9.70 15.28 -25.18
CA TRP A 63 9.37 15.21 -23.77
C TRP A 63 10.07 14.01 -23.11
N ASP A 64 10.53 14.20 -21.86
CA ASP A 64 11.12 13.09 -21.12
C ASP A 64 10.08 11.98 -20.86
N PHE A 65 8.83 12.37 -20.66
CA PHE A 65 7.69 11.44 -20.60
C PHE A 65 6.38 12.13 -21.01
N GLU A 66 5.37 11.30 -21.28
CA GLU A 66 4.04 11.73 -21.67
C GLU A 66 3.00 11.04 -20.77
N PHE A 67 2.04 11.81 -20.26
CA PHE A 67 0.86 11.33 -19.55
C PHE A 67 -0.38 11.75 -20.31
N ALA A 68 -1.32 10.82 -20.54
CA ALA A 68 -2.51 11.13 -21.31
C ALA A 68 -3.74 10.39 -20.81
N VAL A 69 -4.86 11.12 -20.72
CA VAL A 69 -6.17 10.60 -20.30
C VAL A 69 -7.26 11.09 -21.25
N GLY A 70 -8.19 10.20 -21.60
CA GLY A 70 -9.33 10.56 -22.47
C GLY A 70 -10.48 11.19 -21.67
N ALA A 71 -11.46 11.79 -22.38
CA ALA A 71 -12.60 12.49 -21.82
C ALA A 71 -13.38 11.66 -20.78
N ALA A 72 -13.68 10.40 -21.07
CA ALA A 72 -14.45 9.55 -20.17
C ALA A 72 -13.67 9.26 -18.85
N ASP A 73 -12.38 9.00 -18.95
CA ASP A 73 -11.53 8.74 -17.79
C ASP A 73 -11.27 10.04 -17.01
N TRP A 74 -11.14 11.18 -17.69
CA TRP A 74 -11.09 12.48 -17.02
C TRP A 74 -12.38 12.77 -16.26
N SER A 75 -13.55 12.54 -16.87
CA SER A 75 -14.86 12.68 -16.22
C SER A 75 -14.96 11.80 -14.97
N ALA A 76 -14.48 10.56 -15.03
CA ALA A 76 -14.43 9.68 -13.87
C ALA A 76 -13.46 10.19 -12.78
N PHE A 77 -12.30 10.71 -13.16
CA PHE A 77 -11.36 11.34 -12.23
C PHE A 77 -11.98 12.58 -11.53
N CYS A 78 -12.81 13.32 -12.23
CA CYS A 78 -13.53 14.49 -11.69
C CYS A 78 -14.75 14.13 -10.84
N SER A 79 -15.24 12.90 -10.83
CA SER A 79 -16.40 12.49 -10.04
C SER A 79 -16.12 12.51 -8.53
N VAL A 80 -17.20 12.56 -7.72
CA VAL A 80 -17.12 12.58 -6.25
C VAL A 80 -18.09 11.53 -5.69
N PRO A 81 -17.62 10.54 -4.92
CA PRO A 81 -16.20 10.22 -4.72
C PRO A 81 -15.53 9.73 -6.01
N ARG A 82 -14.21 9.81 -6.10
CA ARG A 82 -13.46 9.21 -7.22
C ARG A 82 -13.60 7.70 -7.18
N PRO A 83 -13.87 7.03 -8.31
CA PRO A 83 -13.91 5.57 -8.34
C PRO A 83 -12.53 4.93 -8.12
N ARG A 84 -12.51 3.65 -7.81
CA ARG A 84 -11.29 2.84 -7.75
C ARG A 84 -10.48 2.97 -9.04
N GLY A 85 -9.18 3.25 -8.90
CA GLY A 85 -8.26 3.43 -10.01
C GLY A 85 -8.22 4.85 -10.59
N TYR A 86 -8.98 5.80 -10.01
CA TYR A 86 -8.95 7.22 -10.39
C TYR A 86 -8.51 8.13 -9.24
N THR A 87 -7.99 7.59 -8.17
CA THR A 87 -7.58 8.35 -6.98
C THR A 87 -6.37 9.24 -7.23
N THR A 88 -5.44 8.81 -8.10
CA THR A 88 -4.24 9.55 -8.53
C THR A 88 -3.91 9.28 -9.99
N ALA A 89 -3.01 10.07 -10.62
CA ALA A 89 -2.47 9.81 -11.94
C ALA A 89 -1.77 8.43 -12.00
N GLN A 90 -1.02 8.09 -10.95
CA GLN A 90 -0.37 6.79 -10.85
C GLN A 90 -1.39 5.63 -10.77
N ALA A 91 -2.50 5.80 -10.06
CA ALA A 91 -3.59 4.83 -10.04
C ALA A 91 -4.20 4.64 -11.43
N MET A 92 -4.44 5.72 -12.18
CA MET A 92 -4.95 5.65 -13.55
C MET A 92 -3.98 4.91 -14.48
N VAL A 93 -2.68 5.13 -14.35
CA VAL A 93 -1.64 4.39 -15.11
C VAL A 93 -1.64 2.91 -14.72
N ALA A 94 -1.65 2.60 -13.43
CA ALA A 94 -1.60 1.23 -12.91
C ALA A 94 -2.83 0.40 -13.29
N THR A 95 -4.00 1.03 -13.46
CA THR A 95 -5.27 0.39 -13.82
C THR A 95 -5.62 0.52 -15.31
N SER A 96 -4.70 1.04 -16.13
CA SER A 96 -4.89 1.29 -17.57
C SER A 96 -6.05 2.25 -17.89
N ARG A 97 -6.35 3.19 -16.98
CA ARG A 97 -7.32 4.29 -17.18
C ARG A 97 -6.69 5.47 -17.90
N ALA A 98 -5.40 5.74 -17.63
CA ALA A 98 -4.59 6.58 -18.48
C ALA A 98 -3.84 5.71 -19.50
N ARG A 99 -3.44 6.29 -20.64
CA ARG A 99 -2.51 5.65 -21.57
C ARG A 99 -1.22 5.34 -20.81
N PRO A 100 -0.53 4.21 -21.10
CA PRO A 100 0.76 3.93 -20.48
C PRO A 100 1.70 5.10 -20.68
N VAL A 101 2.38 5.51 -19.61
CA VAL A 101 3.41 6.57 -19.68
C VAL A 101 4.43 6.19 -20.74
N ARG A 102 4.63 7.08 -21.71
CA ARG A 102 5.68 6.98 -22.72
C ARG A 102 6.90 7.73 -22.23
N GLY A 103 8.10 7.27 -22.62
CA GLY A 103 9.36 7.89 -22.23
C GLY A 103 9.98 7.30 -20.98
N ASP A 104 10.79 8.07 -20.25
CA ASP A 104 11.58 7.58 -19.13
C ASP A 104 10.74 7.40 -17.86
N ARG A 105 10.53 6.14 -17.48
CA ARG A 105 9.75 5.80 -16.27
C ARG A 105 10.42 6.19 -14.95
N ALA A 106 11.74 6.35 -14.91
CA ALA A 106 12.42 6.88 -13.74
C ALA A 106 12.14 8.38 -13.56
N VAL A 107 12.01 9.10 -14.66
CA VAL A 107 11.55 10.51 -14.63
C VAL A 107 10.09 10.56 -14.19
N TRP A 108 9.22 9.72 -14.73
CA TRP A 108 7.84 9.60 -14.26
C TRP A 108 7.76 9.36 -12.75
N ALA A 109 8.53 8.40 -12.22
CA ALA A 109 8.54 8.10 -10.79
C ALA A 109 8.85 9.32 -9.91
N ARG A 110 9.69 10.25 -10.39
CA ARG A 110 10.01 11.51 -9.70
C ARG A 110 8.91 12.57 -9.83
N ALA A 111 8.26 12.60 -10.98
CA ALA A 111 7.34 13.66 -11.36
C ALA A 111 5.86 13.34 -11.07
N ALA A 112 5.51 12.07 -10.87
CA ALA A 112 4.10 11.65 -10.72
C ALA A 112 3.34 12.45 -9.66
N VAL A 113 3.97 12.73 -8.51
CA VAL A 113 3.35 13.55 -7.45
C VAL A 113 3.08 15.00 -7.88
N VAL A 114 3.89 15.55 -8.79
CA VAL A 114 3.66 16.89 -9.37
C VAL A 114 2.47 16.83 -10.31
N VAL A 115 2.42 15.81 -11.17
CA VAL A 115 1.29 15.59 -12.09
C VAL A 115 0.00 15.39 -11.29
N ASP A 116 0.02 14.59 -10.22
CA ASP A 116 -1.13 14.40 -9.33
C ASP A 116 -1.68 15.74 -8.81
N ARG A 117 -0.81 16.61 -8.28
CA ARG A 117 -1.24 17.93 -7.77
C ARG A 117 -1.79 18.86 -8.85
N VAL A 118 -1.19 18.81 -10.04
CA VAL A 118 -1.70 19.58 -11.18
C VAL A 118 -3.08 19.10 -11.60
N LEU A 119 -3.27 17.78 -11.71
CA LEU A 119 -4.58 17.20 -12.05
C LEU A 119 -5.64 17.50 -10.97
N ASP A 120 -5.28 17.47 -9.69
CA ASP A 120 -6.16 17.82 -8.59
C ASP A 120 -6.60 19.29 -8.66
N ALA A 121 -5.68 20.20 -8.98
CA ALA A 121 -5.99 21.60 -9.14
C ALA A 121 -6.89 21.87 -10.36
N LEU A 122 -6.63 21.22 -11.49
CA LEU A 122 -7.48 21.29 -12.68
C LEU A 122 -8.90 20.73 -12.40
N ARG A 123 -8.96 19.60 -11.68
CA ARG A 123 -10.23 19.04 -11.23
C ARG A 123 -11.01 20.01 -10.34
N ALA A 124 -10.34 20.64 -9.35
CA ALA A 124 -10.97 21.60 -8.46
C ALA A 124 -11.53 22.80 -9.23
N ALA A 125 -10.90 23.20 -10.34
CA ALA A 125 -11.44 24.23 -11.22
C ALA A 125 -12.60 23.73 -12.11
N ALA A 126 -12.62 22.44 -12.48
CA ALA A 126 -13.63 21.86 -13.36
C ALA A 126 -14.92 21.42 -12.61
N THR A 127 -14.85 21.13 -11.31
CA THR A 127 -16.01 20.66 -10.53
C THR A 127 -16.34 21.56 -9.35
N THR A 128 -17.65 21.74 -9.12
CA THR A 128 -18.17 22.44 -7.92
C THR A 128 -18.72 21.46 -6.87
N VAL A 129 -18.61 20.16 -7.14
CA VAL A 129 -19.06 19.13 -6.19
C VAL A 129 -18.03 19.04 -5.06
N PRO A 130 -18.44 19.19 -3.80
CA PRO A 130 -17.52 19.09 -2.67
C PRO A 130 -16.97 17.67 -2.55
N GLU A 131 -15.72 17.56 -2.09
CA GLU A 131 -15.13 16.27 -1.76
C GLU A 131 -15.98 15.50 -0.72
N PRO A 132 -15.93 14.14 -0.73
CA PRO A 132 -16.64 13.36 0.27
C PRO A 132 -16.11 13.70 1.67
N ALA A 133 -16.97 13.62 2.67
CA ALA A 133 -16.54 13.74 4.05
C ALA A 133 -15.51 12.63 4.37
N LEU A 134 -14.42 13.01 4.99
CA LEU A 134 -13.45 12.03 5.49
C LEU A 134 -14.03 11.27 6.69
N ASN A 135 -13.61 10.02 6.83
CA ASN A 135 -13.91 9.22 8.00
C ASN A 135 -13.27 9.84 9.27
N PRO A 136 -13.74 9.46 10.47
CA PRO A 136 -13.23 10.04 11.71
C PRO A 136 -11.74 9.78 11.91
N GLU A 137 -11.02 10.81 12.33
CA GLU A 137 -9.64 10.65 12.82
C GLU A 137 -9.63 9.74 14.07
N PRO A 138 -8.64 8.88 14.22
CA PRO A 138 -8.47 8.14 15.46
C PRO A 138 -8.22 9.10 16.63
N PRO A 139 -8.59 8.71 17.85
CA PRO A 139 -8.27 9.50 19.03
C PRO A 139 -6.77 9.79 19.11
N ALA A 140 -6.41 11.03 19.44
CA ALA A 140 -5.02 11.38 19.68
C ALA A 140 -4.47 10.59 20.88
N SER A 141 -3.29 10.02 20.73
CA SER A 141 -2.61 9.36 21.85
C SER A 141 -2.38 10.38 22.97
N PRO A 142 -2.72 10.05 24.23
CA PRO A 142 -2.50 10.98 25.35
C PRO A 142 -1.01 11.25 25.53
N PRO A 143 -0.63 12.45 26.03
CA PRO A 143 0.75 12.70 26.40
C PRO A 143 1.27 11.67 27.41
N GLY A 144 2.48 11.15 27.21
CA GLY A 144 3.11 10.20 28.10
C GLY A 144 3.79 9.04 27.37
N LEU A 145 3.99 7.94 28.06
CA LEU A 145 4.55 6.73 27.47
C LEU A 145 3.47 5.97 26.70
N SER A 146 3.80 5.59 25.48
CA SER A 146 2.97 4.66 24.70
C SER A 146 2.95 3.27 25.37
N PRO A 147 1.84 2.52 25.29
CA PRO A 147 1.80 1.12 25.73
C PRO A 147 2.67 0.19 24.89
N ILE A 148 3.13 0.63 23.74
CA ILE A 148 3.93 -0.16 22.80
C ILE A 148 5.33 -0.37 23.35
N VAL A 149 5.77 -1.63 23.39
CA VAL A 149 7.12 -2.01 23.79
C VAL A 149 7.84 -2.63 22.61
N GLY A 150 8.92 -1.96 22.17
CA GLY A 150 9.79 -2.44 21.10
C GLY A 150 10.97 -3.26 21.62
N ARG A 151 11.31 -4.37 20.95
CA ARG A 151 12.41 -5.26 21.28
C ARG A 151 13.06 -5.84 20.03
N TYR A 152 14.28 -6.36 20.20
CA TYR A 152 14.97 -7.14 19.19
C TYR A 152 14.92 -8.62 19.52
N LEU A 153 14.73 -9.43 18.48
CA LEU A 153 14.75 -10.87 18.52
C LEU A 153 15.83 -11.38 17.57
N THR A 154 16.70 -12.27 18.05
CA THR A 154 17.73 -12.91 17.21
C THR A 154 17.27 -14.33 16.88
N LEU A 155 17.19 -14.63 15.59
CA LEU A 155 16.73 -15.91 15.04
C LEU A 155 17.80 -16.55 14.16
N GLU A 156 17.67 -17.86 13.96
CA GLU A 156 18.31 -18.56 12.83
C GLU A 156 17.22 -19.03 11.87
N VAL A 157 17.30 -18.54 10.62
CA VAL A 157 16.37 -18.89 9.55
C VAL A 157 17.20 -19.37 8.36
N ASP A 158 16.95 -20.57 7.89
CA ASP A 158 17.68 -21.21 6.77
C ASP A 158 19.21 -21.16 6.92
N GLY A 159 19.70 -21.31 8.16
CA GLY A 159 21.12 -21.28 8.49
C GLY A 159 21.75 -19.87 8.54
N ALA A 160 20.95 -18.82 8.35
CA ALA A 160 21.36 -17.43 8.48
C ALA A 160 20.85 -16.81 9.77
N ARG A 161 21.76 -16.11 10.47
CA ARG A 161 21.39 -15.33 11.67
C ARG A 161 20.69 -14.06 11.24
N GLN A 162 19.48 -13.82 11.77
CA GLN A 162 18.66 -12.64 11.56
C GLN A 162 18.42 -11.94 12.90
N ARG A 163 18.47 -10.62 12.91
CA ARG A 163 18.10 -9.80 14.06
C ARG A 163 16.94 -8.91 13.70
N LEU A 164 15.74 -9.31 14.16
CA LEU A 164 14.48 -8.67 13.84
C LEU A 164 14.03 -7.75 14.98
N TYR A 165 13.43 -6.64 14.61
CA TYR A 165 12.72 -5.76 15.53
C TYR A 165 11.23 -6.13 15.55
N TYR A 166 10.62 -6.10 16.72
CA TYR A 166 9.19 -6.24 16.89
C TYR A 166 8.65 -5.29 17.96
N GLU A 167 7.39 -4.97 17.83
CA GLU A 167 6.63 -4.19 18.79
C GLU A 167 5.50 -5.05 19.35
N SER A 168 5.17 -4.85 20.63
CA SER A 168 4.06 -5.55 21.27
C SER A 168 3.34 -4.67 22.28
N ALA A 169 2.03 -4.89 22.42
CA ALA A 169 1.19 -4.27 23.45
C ALA A 169 0.05 -5.22 23.83
N GLY A 170 -0.44 -5.08 25.05
CA GLY A 170 -1.61 -5.81 25.52
C GLY A 170 -1.30 -7.11 26.24
N THR A 171 -2.37 -7.86 26.52
CA THR A 171 -2.34 -9.13 27.25
C THR A 171 -3.37 -10.09 26.67
N GLY A 172 -3.20 -11.40 26.87
CA GLY A 172 -4.09 -12.45 26.35
C GLY A 172 -3.49 -13.19 25.16
N PRO A 173 -4.33 -13.88 24.35
CA PRO A 173 -3.91 -14.59 23.16
C PRO A 173 -3.13 -13.69 22.18
N ALA A 174 -2.18 -14.26 21.44
CA ALA A 174 -1.38 -13.48 20.53
C ALA A 174 -2.09 -13.23 19.18
N LEU A 175 -2.04 -11.98 18.72
CA LEU A 175 -2.37 -11.53 17.37
C LEU A 175 -1.07 -11.07 16.71
N VAL A 176 -0.54 -11.88 15.79
CA VAL A 176 0.69 -11.58 15.05
C VAL A 176 0.36 -10.86 13.76
N CYS A 177 0.94 -9.69 13.55
CA CYS A 177 0.66 -8.80 12.43
C CYS A 177 1.84 -8.73 11.46
N LEU A 178 1.57 -8.89 10.15
CA LEU A 178 2.54 -8.87 9.06
C LEU A 178 2.29 -7.67 8.15
N HIS A 179 3.31 -6.83 8.00
CA HIS A 179 3.24 -5.59 7.21
C HIS A 179 3.21 -5.83 5.70
N THR A 180 2.92 -4.78 4.94
CA THR A 180 2.90 -4.78 3.48
C THR A 180 4.30 -4.61 2.88
N ALA A 181 4.45 -4.87 1.58
CA ALA A 181 5.70 -4.68 0.85
C ALA A 181 6.25 -3.25 1.00
N GLY A 182 7.54 -3.13 1.32
CA GLY A 182 8.23 -1.85 1.47
C GLY A 182 7.85 -1.02 2.69
N ALA A 183 7.01 -1.55 3.58
CA ALA A 183 6.63 -0.89 4.84
C ALA A 183 7.24 -1.61 6.05
N ASP A 184 6.73 -1.39 7.24
CA ASP A 184 7.18 -2.02 8.48
C ASP A 184 6.05 -2.12 9.53
N SER A 185 6.38 -2.61 10.73
CA SER A 185 5.46 -2.82 11.85
C SER A 185 4.63 -1.60 12.23
N ARG A 186 5.10 -0.37 11.96
CA ARG A 186 4.39 0.88 12.25
C ARG A 186 3.01 0.97 11.60
N GLN A 187 2.73 0.18 10.56
CA GLN A 187 1.41 0.10 9.96
C GLN A 187 0.34 -0.44 10.92
N PHE A 188 0.74 -1.18 11.96
CA PHE A 188 -0.16 -1.75 12.95
C PHE A 188 -0.21 -0.96 14.27
N ARG A 189 0.39 0.24 14.31
CA ARG A 189 0.46 1.01 15.55
C ARG A 189 -0.91 1.33 16.15
N TYR A 190 -1.93 1.55 15.32
CA TYR A 190 -3.28 1.84 15.82
C TYR A 190 -3.90 0.63 16.51
N LEU A 191 -3.62 -0.59 16.06
CA LEU A 191 -4.02 -1.81 16.76
C LEU A 191 -3.21 -2.00 18.05
N LEU A 192 -1.92 -1.66 18.05
CA LEU A 192 -1.06 -1.72 19.24
C LEU A 192 -1.42 -0.67 20.30
N GLU A 193 -1.99 0.46 19.89
CA GLU A 193 -2.43 1.54 20.79
C GLU A 193 -3.90 1.45 21.18
N ASP A 194 -4.69 0.55 20.58
CA ASP A 194 -6.10 0.41 20.86
C ASP A 194 -6.33 -0.27 22.23
N PRO A 195 -6.89 0.44 23.22
CA PRO A 195 -7.08 -0.11 24.56
C PRO A 195 -8.15 -1.21 24.62
N GLU A 196 -9.14 -1.23 23.72
CA GLU A 196 -10.16 -2.28 23.65
C GLU A 196 -9.54 -3.58 23.15
N LEU A 197 -8.77 -3.50 22.07
CA LEU A 197 -8.07 -4.65 21.50
C LEU A 197 -7.00 -5.20 22.45
N THR A 198 -6.15 -4.33 22.99
CA THR A 198 -5.01 -4.72 23.84
C THR A 198 -5.41 -5.18 25.23
N ALA A 199 -6.65 -4.91 25.68
CA ALA A 199 -7.19 -5.51 26.89
C ALA A 199 -7.48 -7.01 26.75
N ARG A 200 -7.61 -7.52 25.51
CA ARG A 200 -8.02 -8.91 25.21
C ARG A 200 -6.99 -9.69 24.40
N TRP A 201 -6.10 -8.99 23.71
CA TRP A 201 -5.10 -9.56 22.81
C TRP A 201 -3.72 -9.03 23.10
N THR A 202 -2.72 -9.89 23.02
CA THR A 202 -1.33 -9.46 22.88
C THR A 202 -1.07 -9.22 21.39
N VAL A 203 -1.12 -7.97 20.97
CA VAL A 203 -0.82 -7.58 19.57
C VAL A 203 0.69 -7.54 19.40
N ILE A 204 1.20 -8.20 18.37
CA ILE A 204 2.63 -8.29 18.03
C ILE A 204 2.80 -7.94 16.55
N ALA A 205 3.58 -6.93 16.23
CA ALA A 205 3.95 -6.60 14.86
C ALA A 205 5.47 -6.57 14.75
N PHE A 206 6.05 -7.19 13.73
CA PHE A 206 7.49 -7.25 13.54
C PHE A 206 7.91 -6.77 12.15
N ASP A 207 9.12 -6.23 12.06
CA ASP A 207 9.73 -5.84 10.80
C ASP A 207 10.41 -7.07 10.19
N MET A 208 10.09 -7.39 8.94
CA MET A 208 10.82 -8.41 8.18
C MET A 208 12.30 -8.01 8.03
N PRO A 209 13.23 -8.94 7.76
CA PRO A 209 14.60 -8.57 7.41
C PRO A 209 14.62 -7.50 6.30
N TRP A 210 15.56 -6.56 6.35
CA TRP A 210 15.68 -5.41 5.47
C TRP A 210 14.70 -4.26 5.74
N HIS A 211 13.69 -4.46 6.57
CA HIS A 211 12.62 -3.47 6.82
C HIS A 211 12.80 -2.78 8.16
N GLY A 212 12.31 -1.55 8.22
CA GLY A 212 12.17 -0.78 9.44
C GLY A 212 13.43 -0.74 10.29
N ARG A 213 13.38 -1.36 11.46
CA ARG A 213 14.48 -1.47 12.43
C ARG A 213 15.15 -2.85 12.44
N SER A 214 14.66 -3.80 11.63
CA SER A 214 15.30 -5.10 11.45
C SER A 214 16.57 -4.98 10.62
N GLU A 215 17.56 -5.83 10.93
CA GLU A 215 18.83 -5.81 10.23
C GLU A 215 18.73 -6.61 8.92
N PRO A 216 19.40 -6.16 7.86
CA PRO A 216 19.64 -7.00 6.69
C PRO A 216 20.68 -8.07 7.03
N PRO A 217 20.81 -9.17 6.25
CA PRO A 217 21.84 -10.17 6.45
C PRO A 217 23.25 -9.60 6.27
N THR A 218 24.24 -10.27 6.85
CA THR A 218 25.66 -9.91 6.65
C THR A 218 26.01 -10.00 5.17
N GLY A 219 26.68 -9.00 4.62
CA GLY A 219 27.04 -8.94 3.19
C GLY A 219 25.96 -8.34 2.29
N TRP A 220 24.91 -7.78 2.87
CA TRP A 220 23.77 -7.21 2.16
C TRP A 220 24.13 -6.20 1.05
N GLN A 221 25.28 -5.53 1.14
CA GLN A 221 25.73 -4.55 0.15
C GLN A 221 26.04 -5.20 -1.21
N GLU A 222 26.35 -6.49 -1.22
CA GLU A 222 26.69 -7.27 -2.40
C GLU A 222 25.51 -8.11 -2.91
N GLU A 223 24.36 -8.05 -2.22
CA GLU A 223 23.18 -8.84 -2.53
C GLU A 223 22.06 -7.99 -3.13
N THR A 224 21.32 -8.58 -4.06
CA THR A 224 20.03 -8.05 -4.47
C THR A 224 18.95 -8.73 -3.64
N TYR A 225 18.28 -7.96 -2.79
CA TYR A 225 17.19 -8.48 -1.96
C TYR A 225 16.07 -9.06 -2.82
N ARG A 226 15.66 -10.30 -2.50
CA ARG A 226 14.52 -11.00 -3.08
C ARG A 226 13.87 -11.87 -2.01
N LEU A 227 12.65 -11.52 -1.63
CA LEU A 227 11.88 -12.33 -0.70
C LEU A 227 11.30 -13.55 -1.44
N THR A 228 11.53 -14.74 -0.90
CA THR A 228 10.91 -15.98 -1.41
C THR A 228 9.80 -16.44 -0.47
N THR A 229 8.88 -17.25 -0.98
CA THR A 229 7.79 -17.84 -0.19
C THR A 229 8.33 -18.65 0.98
N ASP A 230 9.36 -19.46 0.73
CA ASP A 230 9.95 -20.34 1.75
C ASP A 230 10.63 -19.53 2.85
N THR A 231 11.46 -18.54 2.50
CA THR A 231 12.13 -17.68 3.50
C THR A 231 11.12 -16.86 4.30
N TYR A 232 10.06 -16.34 3.66
CA TYR A 232 9.04 -15.59 4.37
C TYR A 232 8.28 -16.48 5.35
N ALA A 233 7.82 -17.64 4.91
CA ALA A 233 7.13 -18.60 5.77
C ALA A 233 8.03 -19.06 6.93
N ALA A 234 9.30 -19.37 6.67
CA ALA A 234 10.26 -19.77 7.70
C ALA A 234 10.48 -18.65 8.73
N THR A 235 10.60 -17.40 8.29
CA THR A 235 10.77 -16.23 9.19
C THR A 235 9.57 -16.07 10.10
N VAL A 236 8.34 -16.10 9.55
CA VAL A 236 7.10 -15.98 10.35
C VAL A 236 7.03 -17.08 11.41
N LEU A 237 7.27 -18.34 11.02
CA LEU A 237 7.23 -19.47 11.94
C LEU A 237 8.33 -19.39 13.00
N ALA A 238 9.53 -18.96 12.63
CA ALA A 238 10.64 -18.77 13.58
C ALA A 238 10.32 -17.68 14.62
N VAL A 239 9.65 -16.58 14.24
CA VAL A 239 9.18 -15.56 15.17
C VAL A 239 8.14 -16.15 16.14
N VAL A 240 7.17 -16.90 15.63
CA VAL A 240 6.13 -17.57 16.45
C VAL A 240 6.79 -18.51 17.48
N ASP A 241 7.76 -19.32 17.04
CA ASP A 241 8.46 -20.27 17.91
C ASP A 241 9.34 -19.57 18.95
N ALA A 242 10.11 -18.57 18.55
CA ALA A 242 11.03 -17.89 19.44
C ALA A 242 10.34 -17.03 20.51
N LEU A 243 9.14 -16.53 20.21
CA LEU A 243 8.29 -15.84 21.18
C LEU A 243 7.43 -16.80 22.01
N GLY A 244 7.50 -18.11 21.77
CA GLY A 244 6.75 -19.13 22.50
C GLY A 244 5.22 -19.01 22.31
N LEU A 245 4.79 -18.58 21.13
CA LEU A 245 3.36 -18.33 20.88
C LEU A 245 2.65 -19.64 20.53
N GLU A 246 1.71 -20.01 21.39
CA GLU A 246 0.87 -21.19 21.15
C GLU A 246 -0.32 -20.83 20.25
N ARG A 247 -0.27 -21.26 18.98
CA ARG A 247 -1.33 -21.09 17.98
C ARG A 247 -1.89 -19.65 17.93
N PRO A 248 -1.05 -18.63 17.65
CA PRO A 248 -1.54 -17.25 17.55
C PRO A 248 -2.57 -17.09 16.43
N VAL A 249 -3.34 -16.01 16.45
CA VAL A 249 -4.03 -15.51 15.27
C VAL A 249 -3.00 -14.78 14.41
N LEU A 250 -2.98 -15.09 13.12
CA LEU A 250 -2.10 -14.43 12.15
C LEU A 250 -2.91 -13.43 11.34
N ALA A 251 -2.54 -12.15 11.38
CA ALA A 251 -3.12 -11.10 10.55
C ALA A 251 -2.04 -10.51 9.66
N GLY A 252 -2.26 -10.43 8.37
CA GLY A 252 -1.29 -9.85 7.44
C GLY A 252 -1.96 -9.06 6.35
N CYS A 253 -1.32 -7.97 5.90
CA CYS A 253 -1.86 -7.11 4.86
C CYS A 253 -1.01 -7.21 3.58
N SER A 254 -1.64 -7.26 2.41
CA SER A 254 -0.98 -7.29 1.09
C SER A 254 0.03 -8.45 0.99
N MET A 255 1.32 -8.15 0.93
CA MET A 255 2.39 -9.14 1.03
C MET A 255 2.21 -10.03 2.27
N GLY A 256 1.93 -9.44 3.44
CA GLY A 256 1.62 -10.16 4.68
C GLY A 256 0.33 -10.97 4.58
N GLY A 257 -0.68 -10.48 3.85
CA GLY A 257 -1.91 -11.22 3.56
C GLY A 257 -1.66 -12.43 2.65
N ALA A 258 -0.82 -12.26 1.63
CA ALA A 258 -0.47 -13.32 0.71
C ALA A 258 0.26 -14.49 1.39
N ILE A 259 1.25 -14.19 2.26
CA ILE A 259 1.93 -15.25 3.03
C ILE A 259 1.01 -15.85 4.08
N ALA A 260 0.09 -15.09 4.66
CA ALA A 260 -0.90 -15.60 5.61
C ALA A 260 -1.85 -16.62 4.94
N LEU A 261 -2.29 -16.38 3.70
CA LEU A 261 -3.03 -17.35 2.89
C LEU A 261 -2.22 -18.64 2.65
N TYR A 262 -0.96 -18.50 2.30
CA TYR A 262 -0.05 -19.64 2.11
C TYR A 262 0.10 -20.45 3.39
N LEU A 263 0.36 -19.79 4.52
CA LEU A 263 0.51 -20.43 5.83
C LEU A 263 -0.80 -21.06 6.34
N ALA A 264 -1.96 -20.45 6.08
CA ALA A 264 -3.25 -21.05 6.40
C ALA A 264 -3.44 -22.41 5.70
N SER A 265 -2.98 -22.53 4.45
CA SER A 265 -3.07 -23.76 3.68
C SER A 265 -2.02 -24.79 4.08
N THR A 266 -0.76 -24.38 4.32
CA THR A 266 0.37 -25.30 4.49
C THR A 266 0.69 -25.62 5.94
N ARG A 267 0.36 -24.71 6.86
CA ARG A 267 0.69 -24.77 8.29
C ARG A 267 -0.45 -24.28 9.19
N GLY A 268 -1.71 -24.46 8.75
CA GLY A 268 -2.89 -23.99 9.48
C GLY A 268 -2.99 -24.56 10.90
N ASP A 269 -2.42 -25.73 11.16
CA ASP A 269 -2.30 -26.32 12.50
C ASP A 269 -1.54 -25.44 13.50
N ARG A 270 -0.69 -24.53 13.01
CA ARG A 270 0.11 -23.60 13.83
C ARG A 270 -0.69 -22.36 14.29
N PHE A 271 -1.91 -22.15 13.81
CA PHE A 271 -2.70 -20.94 14.04
C PHE A 271 -4.11 -21.25 14.56
N THR A 272 -4.63 -20.40 15.43
CA THR A 272 -6.04 -20.44 15.85
C THR A 272 -6.94 -19.96 14.72
N GLY A 273 -6.46 -19.04 13.92
CA GLY A 273 -7.09 -18.53 12.72
C GLY A 273 -6.21 -17.56 11.97
N VAL A 274 -6.62 -17.22 10.75
CA VAL A 274 -5.88 -16.32 9.85
C VAL A 274 -6.83 -15.23 9.33
N CYS A 275 -6.38 -13.98 9.42
CA CYS A 275 -6.99 -12.79 8.83
C CYS A 275 -6.06 -12.28 7.71
N ALA A 276 -6.36 -12.61 6.46
CA ALA A 276 -5.62 -12.14 5.30
C ALA A 276 -6.25 -10.86 4.76
N LEU A 277 -5.60 -9.71 5.01
CA LEU A 277 -6.07 -8.39 4.59
C LEU A 277 -5.46 -8.06 3.23
N GLU A 278 -6.30 -7.66 2.27
CA GLU A 278 -5.86 -7.21 0.94
C GLU A 278 -4.83 -8.19 0.30
N GLY A 279 -5.05 -9.48 0.54
CA GLY A 279 -4.18 -10.56 0.10
C GLY A 279 -4.78 -11.34 -1.07
N GLY A 280 -3.90 -11.80 -1.97
CA GLY A 280 -4.23 -12.68 -3.07
C GLY A 280 -3.19 -13.78 -3.24
N LEU A 281 -3.45 -14.72 -4.15
CA LEU A 281 -2.54 -15.84 -4.47
C LEU A 281 -1.46 -15.45 -5.49
N GLY A 282 -1.16 -14.17 -5.61
CA GLY A 282 -0.14 -13.60 -6.47
C GLY A 282 -0.69 -12.54 -7.43
N ASN A 283 0.18 -11.61 -7.83
CA ASN A 283 -0.13 -10.57 -8.82
C ASN A 283 1.10 -10.27 -9.69
N PRO A 284 1.28 -10.96 -10.84
CA PRO A 284 2.45 -10.78 -11.71
C PRO A 284 2.66 -9.36 -12.22
N SER A 285 1.61 -8.54 -12.30
CA SER A 285 1.70 -7.17 -12.80
C SER A 285 2.42 -6.19 -11.87
N ARG A 286 2.64 -6.58 -10.61
CA ARG A 286 3.25 -5.69 -9.60
C ARG A 286 4.77 -5.68 -9.62
N PHE A 287 5.43 -6.68 -10.21
CA PHE A 287 6.89 -6.69 -10.31
C PHE A 287 7.36 -5.89 -11.52
N VAL A 288 8.15 -4.87 -11.28
CA VAL A 288 8.65 -3.96 -12.30
C VAL A 288 10.15 -3.72 -12.11
N GLU A 289 10.97 -4.20 -13.03
CA GLU A 289 12.45 -4.18 -12.90
C GLU A 289 13.04 -2.77 -12.79
N TRP A 290 12.48 -1.80 -13.51
CA TRP A 290 13.01 -0.43 -13.52
C TRP A 290 12.91 0.26 -12.14
N THR A 291 12.09 -0.23 -11.23
CA THR A 291 11.94 0.37 -9.89
C THR A 291 13.19 0.25 -9.03
N ASN A 292 14.13 -0.65 -9.37
CA ASN A 292 15.40 -0.81 -8.65
C ASN A 292 16.57 -0.04 -9.30
N ARG A 293 16.30 0.82 -10.24
CA ARG A 293 17.35 1.66 -10.85
C ARG A 293 17.87 2.67 -9.82
N GLY A 294 19.19 2.92 -9.84
CA GLY A 294 19.82 3.86 -8.91
C GLY A 294 19.44 5.34 -9.12
N ASP A 295 18.77 5.67 -10.22
CA ASP A 295 18.24 7.00 -10.53
C ASP A 295 16.76 7.18 -10.18
N VAL A 296 16.11 6.16 -9.58
CA VAL A 296 14.76 6.24 -9.03
C VAL A 296 14.83 6.74 -7.59
N ASP A 297 14.17 7.86 -7.31
CA ASP A 297 13.97 8.35 -5.95
C ASP A 297 12.89 7.50 -5.26
N HIS A 298 13.33 6.50 -4.48
CA HIS A 298 12.43 5.55 -3.83
C HIS A 298 11.44 6.20 -2.87
N SER A 299 11.85 7.25 -2.16
CA SER A 299 10.96 7.94 -1.21
C SER A 299 9.77 8.59 -1.92
N ARG A 300 10.00 9.19 -3.07
CA ARG A 300 8.94 9.81 -3.89
C ARG A 300 8.16 8.78 -4.69
N PHE A 301 8.89 7.86 -5.31
CA PHE A 301 8.28 6.81 -6.12
C PHE A 301 7.25 6.02 -5.30
N LEU A 302 7.63 5.54 -4.11
CA LEU A 302 6.74 4.71 -3.30
C LEU A 302 5.51 5.46 -2.81
N THR A 303 5.65 6.71 -2.37
CA THR A 303 4.50 7.50 -1.94
C THR A 303 3.50 7.74 -3.06
N SER A 304 3.96 8.03 -4.28
CA SER A 304 3.10 8.16 -5.45
C SER A 304 2.51 6.80 -5.88
N TRP A 305 3.35 5.75 -5.88
CA TRP A 305 2.95 4.41 -6.31
C TRP A 305 1.84 3.81 -5.44
N VAL A 306 1.91 4.00 -4.13
CA VAL A 306 0.94 3.45 -3.18
C VAL A 306 -0.19 4.43 -2.83
N GLY A 307 0.02 5.73 -3.04
CA GLY A 307 -0.97 6.76 -2.69
C GLY A 307 -2.32 6.55 -3.37
N GLY A 308 -2.31 6.03 -4.60
CA GLY A 308 -3.54 5.70 -5.32
C GLY A 308 -4.34 4.52 -4.76
N LEU A 309 -3.77 3.75 -3.84
CA LEU A 309 -4.41 2.63 -3.16
C LEU A 309 -5.16 3.05 -1.88
N ILE A 310 -4.97 4.27 -1.42
CA ILE A 310 -5.68 4.84 -0.27
C ILE A 310 -7.10 5.23 -0.71
N ALA A 311 -8.10 4.92 0.12
CA ALA A 311 -9.47 5.29 -0.16
C ALA A 311 -9.66 6.83 -0.03
N PRO A 312 -10.48 7.45 -0.89
CA PRO A 312 -10.69 8.91 -0.87
C PRO A 312 -11.40 9.43 0.38
N THR A 313 -12.00 8.54 1.17
CA THR A 313 -12.65 8.86 2.44
C THR A 313 -11.78 8.60 3.66
N SER A 314 -10.57 8.09 3.49
CA SER A 314 -9.64 7.83 4.61
C SER A 314 -9.30 9.13 5.35
N PRO A 315 -9.18 9.09 6.71
CA PRO A 315 -8.77 10.25 7.50
C PRO A 315 -7.40 10.77 7.05
N ALA A 316 -7.24 12.10 7.02
CA ALA A 316 -6.04 12.72 6.46
C ALA A 316 -4.75 12.38 7.23
N GLY A 317 -4.82 12.33 8.57
CA GLY A 317 -3.68 12.02 9.42
C GLY A 317 -3.16 10.59 9.21
N PRO A 318 -3.98 9.55 9.37
CA PRO A 318 -3.62 8.17 9.09
C PRO A 318 -3.13 7.93 7.67
N ALA A 319 -3.81 8.49 6.66
CA ALA A 319 -3.40 8.40 5.26
C ALA A 319 -1.99 8.98 5.04
N ALA A 320 -1.72 10.19 5.55
CA ALA A 320 -0.41 10.83 5.46
C ALA A 320 0.68 10.02 6.17
N GLN A 321 0.37 9.40 7.32
CA GLN A 321 1.32 8.56 8.05
C GLN A 321 1.60 7.24 7.36
N THR A 322 0.61 6.66 6.69
CA THR A 322 0.80 5.48 5.84
C THR A 322 1.82 5.79 4.75
N LEU A 323 1.64 6.90 4.02
CA LEU A 323 2.58 7.34 2.99
C LEU A 323 3.97 7.68 3.55
N TRP A 324 4.03 8.29 4.74
CA TRP A 324 5.30 8.56 5.42
C TRP A 324 6.10 7.29 5.71
N GLY A 325 5.44 6.20 6.13
CA GLY A 325 6.06 4.90 6.31
C GLY A 325 6.76 4.43 5.03
N TYR A 326 6.09 4.52 3.90
CA TYR A 326 6.65 4.16 2.60
C TYR A 326 7.80 5.06 2.13
N ALA A 327 7.75 6.35 2.45
CA ALA A 327 8.85 7.27 2.14
C ALA A 327 10.17 6.91 2.87
N GLN A 328 10.11 6.08 3.89
CA GLN A 328 11.25 5.60 4.67
C GLN A 328 11.75 4.22 4.25
N SER A 329 11.17 3.61 3.24
CA SER A 329 11.61 2.31 2.70
C SER A 329 13.02 2.40 2.12
N GLY A 330 13.83 1.37 2.38
CA GLY A 330 15.17 1.26 1.81
C GLY A 330 15.16 1.03 0.30
N PRO A 331 16.22 1.46 -0.41
CA PRO A 331 16.37 1.17 -1.83
C PRO A 331 16.33 -0.34 -2.11
N GLY A 332 15.57 -0.76 -3.12
CA GLY A 332 15.44 -2.16 -3.53
C GLY A 332 14.55 -3.03 -2.66
N VAL A 333 14.16 -2.58 -1.45
CA VAL A 333 13.33 -3.37 -0.51
C VAL A 333 11.96 -3.65 -1.13
N TYR A 334 11.25 -2.64 -1.59
CA TYR A 334 9.93 -2.81 -2.21
C TYR A 334 9.97 -3.76 -3.42
N GLN A 335 11.02 -3.67 -4.26
CA GLN A 335 11.16 -4.57 -5.41
C GLN A 335 11.40 -6.01 -4.97
N GLY A 336 12.26 -6.22 -3.95
CA GLY A 336 12.52 -7.54 -3.40
C GLY A 336 11.26 -8.20 -2.84
N ASP A 337 10.39 -7.43 -2.22
CA ASP A 337 9.09 -7.89 -1.73
C ASP A 337 8.11 -8.20 -2.86
N THR A 338 8.05 -7.32 -3.88
CA THR A 338 7.16 -7.56 -5.01
C THR A 338 7.57 -8.79 -5.81
N TYR A 339 8.84 -9.20 -5.75
CA TYR A 339 9.29 -10.47 -6.29
C TYR A 339 8.55 -11.65 -5.64
N PHE A 340 8.37 -11.65 -4.34
CA PHE A 340 7.65 -12.70 -3.62
C PHE A 340 6.26 -12.96 -4.23
N TYR A 341 5.35 -12.00 -4.14
CA TYR A 341 3.95 -12.24 -4.54
C TYR A 341 3.71 -12.15 -6.04
N SER A 342 4.69 -11.69 -6.83
CA SER A 342 4.54 -11.58 -8.28
C SER A 342 5.25 -12.70 -9.05
N GLN A 343 6.36 -13.22 -8.54
CA GLN A 343 7.20 -14.16 -9.26
C GLN A 343 7.37 -15.51 -8.52
N ASP A 344 7.46 -15.47 -7.19
CA ASP A 344 7.76 -16.67 -6.41
C ASP A 344 6.51 -17.39 -5.91
N LEU A 345 5.64 -16.73 -5.15
CA LEU A 345 4.39 -17.29 -4.63
C LEU A 345 3.52 -17.97 -5.70
N PRO A 346 3.34 -17.42 -6.92
CA PRO A 346 2.55 -18.08 -7.95
C PRO A 346 2.99 -19.51 -8.28
N ARG A 347 4.29 -19.81 -8.11
CA ARG A 347 4.84 -21.16 -8.35
C ARG A 347 4.40 -22.18 -7.31
N HIS A 348 3.99 -21.73 -6.13
CA HIS A 348 3.56 -22.56 -5.01
C HIS A 348 2.04 -22.74 -4.96
N THR A 349 1.28 -21.95 -5.71
CA THR A 349 -0.19 -21.90 -5.56
C THR A 349 -0.89 -23.19 -5.98
N GLU A 350 -0.41 -23.92 -6.99
CA GLU A 350 -1.03 -25.17 -7.44
C GLU A 350 -1.07 -26.24 -6.34
N ALA A 351 -0.09 -26.24 -5.43
CA ALA A 351 0.00 -27.18 -4.33
C ALA A 351 -0.91 -26.84 -3.14
N LEU A 352 -1.49 -25.64 -3.09
CA LEU A 352 -2.31 -25.19 -1.96
C LEU A 352 -3.58 -26.06 -1.82
N ARG A 353 -3.96 -26.30 -0.57
CA ARG A 353 -5.12 -27.06 -0.14
C ARG A 353 -6.04 -26.13 0.69
N PRO A 354 -7.28 -26.52 0.98
CA PRO A 354 -8.11 -25.79 1.93
C PRO A 354 -7.35 -25.51 3.24
N ALA A 355 -7.60 -24.33 3.82
CA ALA A 355 -6.94 -23.89 5.05
C ALA A 355 -7.14 -24.90 6.20
N GLY A 356 -6.07 -25.16 6.95
CA GLY A 356 -6.09 -26.04 8.12
C GLY A 356 -6.62 -25.36 9.40
N CYS A 357 -7.04 -24.09 9.30
CA CYS A 357 -7.63 -23.27 10.38
C CYS A 357 -8.71 -22.34 9.80
N PRO A 358 -9.53 -21.70 10.66
CA PRO A 358 -10.42 -20.63 10.22
C PRO A 358 -9.69 -19.56 9.44
N LEU A 359 -10.19 -19.23 8.25
CA LEU A 359 -9.61 -18.26 7.35
C LEU A 359 -10.63 -17.17 7.00
N TYR A 360 -10.24 -15.92 7.21
CA TYR A 360 -11.01 -14.74 6.83
C TYR A 360 -10.16 -13.89 5.88
N VAL A 361 -10.70 -13.58 4.70
CA VAL A 361 -10.03 -12.78 3.67
C VAL A 361 -10.75 -11.44 3.59
N PHE A 362 -10.06 -10.37 3.91
CA PHE A 362 -10.61 -9.01 3.92
C PHE A 362 -10.23 -8.29 2.63
N SER A 363 -11.17 -7.55 2.05
CA SER A 363 -10.96 -6.84 0.79
C SER A 363 -11.60 -5.47 0.79
N GLY A 364 -10.77 -4.44 0.60
CA GLY A 364 -11.20 -3.05 0.44
C GLY A 364 -11.68 -2.74 -0.96
N GLU A 365 -12.72 -1.91 -1.06
CA GLU A 365 -13.34 -1.52 -2.33
C GLU A 365 -12.36 -0.80 -3.26
N TYR A 366 -11.46 0.04 -2.70
CA TYR A 366 -10.53 0.87 -3.47
C TYR A 366 -9.21 0.16 -3.79
N ASP A 367 -9.01 -1.05 -3.29
CA ASP A 367 -7.81 -1.82 -3.62
C ASP A 367 -7.85 -2.32 -5.08
N TYR A 368 -6.89 -1.85 -5.89
CA TYR A 368 -6.65 -2.36 -7.23
C TYR A 368 -5.40 -3.26 -7.32
N SER A 369 -4.68 -3.45 -6.21
CA SER A 369 -3.51 -4.33 -6.13
C SER A 369 -3.90 -5.77 -5.84
N ALA A 370 -4.81 -5.97 -4.86
CA ALA A 370 -5.45 -7.25 -4.57
C ALA A 370 -6.98 -7.03 -4.63
N THR A 371 -7.54 -7.10 -5.81
CA THR A 371 -8.96 -6.75 -6.02
C THR A 371 -9.89 -7.70 -5.27
N THR A 372 -11.13 -7.26 -5.03
CA THR A 372 -12.15 -8.08 -4.37
C THR A 372 -12.36 -9.43 -5.11
N GLU A 373 -12.20 -9.44 -6.43
CA GLU A 373 -12.27 -10.67 -7.23
C GLU A 373 -11.12 -11.64 -6.89
N MET A 374 -9.89 -11.12 -6.74
CA MET A 374 -8.71 -11.93 -6.36
C MET A 374 -8.86 -12.44 -4.92
N SER A 375 -9.34 -11.62 -4.00
CA SER A 375 -9.60 -12.00 -2.60
C SER A 375 -10.71 -13.05 -2.51
N ARG A 376 -11.77 -12.92 -3.31
CA ARG A 376 -12.87 -13.89 -3.41
C ARG A 376 -12.39 -15.24 -3.97
N GLU A 377 -11.55 -15.21 -4.99
CA GLU A 377 -10.91 -16.41 -5.54
C GLU A 377 -10.08 -17.13 -4.48
N ALA A 378 -9.24 -16.39 -3.75
CA ALA A 378 -8.41 -16.95 -2.69
C ALA A 378 -9.27 -17.54 -1.56
N ALA A 379 -10.30 -16.83 -1.10
CA ALA A 379 -11.23 -17.31 -0.08
C ALA A 379 -11.94 -18.60 -0.55
N THR A 380 -12.48 -18.62 -1.75
CA THR A 380 -13.17 -19.79 -2.32
C THR A 380 -12.24 -20.99 -2.42
N ARG A 381 -11.04 -20.78 -2.96
CA ARG A 381 -10.07 -21.86 -3.18
C ARG A 381 -9.57 -22.47 -1.89
N LEU A 382 -9.37 -21.65 -0.86
CA LEU A 382 -8.85 -22.09 0.44
C LEU A 382 -9.93 -22.41 1.47
N GLY A 383 -11.22 -22.30 1.11
CA GLY A 383 -12.35 -22.58 2.01
C GLY A 383 -12.51 -21.56 3.13
N GLY A 384 -12.08 -20.31 2.88
CA GLY A 384 -12.19 -19.20 3.82
C GLY A 384 -13.47 -18.38 3.62
N HIS A 385 -13.65 -17.38 4.47
CA HIS A 385 -14.74 -16.40 4.41
C HIS A 385 -14.23 -15.08 3.85
N LEU A 386 -14.92 -14.50 2.86
CA LEU A 386 -14.64 -13.16 2.36
C LEU A 386 -15.36 -12.12 3.26
N VAL A 387 -14.59 -11.10 3.67
CA VAL A 387 -15.08 -9.91 4.39
C VAL A 387 -14.86 -8.71 3.47
N GLU A 388 -15.91 -8.24 2.83
CA GLU A 388 -15.83 -7.05 1.98
C GLU A 388 -15.88 -5.79 2.85
N MET A 389 -15.01 -4.82 2.57
CA MET A 389 -14.88 -3.57 3.31
C MET A 389 -15.19 -2.37 2.41
N PRO A 390 -16.48 -1.98 2.28
CA PRO A 390 -16.87 -0.82 1.49
C PRO A 390 -16.16 0.46 1.97
N GLY A 391 -15.74 1.29 1.03
CA GLY A 391 -15.06 2.55 1.33
C GLY A 391 -13.64 2.41 1.88
N LYS A 392 -13.04 1.22 1.91
CA LYS A 392 -11.66 1.01 2.37
C LYS A 392 -10.71 0.83 1.21
N GLY A 393 -9.45 1.26 1.42
CA GLY A 393 -8.35 1.03 0.49
C GLY A 393 -7.50 -0.17 0.89
N HIS A 394 -6.26 -0.16 0.43
CA HIS A 394 -5.31 -1.26 0.57
C HIS A 394 -4.66 -1.36 1.96
N PHE A 395 -4.75 -0.34 2.78
CA PHE A 395 -4.07 -0.27 4.07
C PHE A 395 -5.05 -0.04 5.23
N PRO A 396 -6.16 -0.81 5.34
CA PRO A 396 -7.28 -0.47 6.22
C PRO A 396 -6.86 -0.26 7.67
N MET A 397 -5.92 -1.07 8.19
CA MET A 397 -5.39 -0.98 9.55
C MET A 397 -4.56 0.29 9.82
N SER A 398 -4.07 0.95 8.77
CA SER A 398 -3.15 2.08 8.81
C SER A 398 -3.79 3.36 8.29
N GLU A 399 -4.57 3.29 7.20
CA GLU A 399 -5.18 4.47 6.58
C GLU A 399 -6.52 4.88 7.18
N ASP A 400 -7.26 3.92 7.76
CA ASP A 400 -8.60 4.14 8.33
C ASP A 400 -8.87 3.18 9.51
N PRO A 401 -8.09 3.29 10.59
CA PRO A 401 -8.09 2.30 11.66
C PRO A 401 -9.41 2.21 12.43
N VAL A 402 -10.11 3.33 12.61
CA VAL A 402 -11.38 3.38 13.36
C VAL A 402 -12.45 2.56 12.65
N SER A 403 -12.63 2.81 11.36
CA SER A 403 -13.62 2.12 10.54
C SER A 403 -13.21 0.67 10.24
N PHE A 404 -11.90 0.39 10.17
CA PHE A 404 -11.37 -0.96 10.01
C PHE A 404 -11.70 -1.85 11.22
N ALA A 405 -11.65 -1.31 12.44
CA ALA A 405 -11.98 -2.04 13.66
C ALA A 405 -13.40 -2.65 13.59
N GLU A 406 -14.36 -1.98 12.95
CA GLU A 406 -15.73 -2.48 12.78
C GLU A 406 -15.80 -3.78 11.97
N HIS A 407 -14.83 -4.02 11.09
CA HIS A 407 -14.73 -5.25 10.30
C HIS A 407 -13.86 -6.32 10.99
N LEU A 408 -12.79 -5.91 11.67
CA LEU A 408 -11.84 -6.82 12.28
C LEU A 408 -12.36 -7.44 13.59
N TYR A 409 -12.92 -6.62 14.48
CA TYR A 409 -13.28 -7.07 15.84
C TYR A 409 -14.30 -8.21 15.86
N PRO A 410 -15.36 -8.21 15.05
CA PRO A 410 -16.29 -9.35 15.03
C PRO A 410 -15.62 -10.67 14.66
N VAL A 411 -14.58 -10.62 13.79
CA VAL A 411 -13.81 -11.82 13.43
C VAL A 411 -12.89 -12.25 14.56
N LEU A 412 -12.23 -11.30 15.23
CA LEU A 412 -11.38 -11.59 16.37
C LEU A 412 -12.19 -12.17 17.55
N ASP A 413 -13.43 -11.73 17.77
CA ASP A 413 -14.33 -12.30 18.77
C ASP A 413 -14.62 -13.79 18.49
N LEU A 414 -14.93 -14.13 17.23
CA LEU A 414 -15.14 -15.53 16.82
C LEU A 414 -13.88 -16.39 17.01
N LEU A 415 -12.70 -15.81 16.83
CA LEU A 415 -11.42 -16.52 17.02
C LEU A 415 -11.03 -16.61 18.49
N HIS A 416 -11.35 -15.62 19.30
CA HIS A 416 -11.13 -15.65 20.75
C HIS A 416 -11.92 -16.76 21.42
N ASP A 417 -13.20 -16.91 21.08
CA ASP A 417 -14.05 -17.99 21.58
C ASP A 417 -13.51 -19.39 21.27
N LYS A 418 -12.75 -19.54 20.17
CA LYS A 418 -12.09 -20.81 19.82
C LYS A 418 -10.78 -21.03 20.54
N TYR A 419 -10.11 -19.97 20.95
CA TYR A 419 -8.89 -20.07 21.74
C TYR A 419 -9.16 -20.54 23.18
N GLU A 420 -10.32 -20.14 23.75
CA GLU A 420 -10.73 -20.51 25.08
C GLU A 420 -11.27 -21.95 25.20
N ARG A 421 -11.53 -22.63 24.09
CA ARG A 421 -12.00 -24.04 24.02
C ARG A 421 -10.88 -25.03 23.83
#